data_6b247c660f2a1a9f10e95a1588eecc12
#
_entry.id   6b247c660f2a1a9f10e95a1588eecc12
#
_cell.length_a   1.000
_cell.length_b   1.000
_cell.length_c   1.000
_cell.angle_alpha   90.00
_cell.angle_beta   90.00
_cell.angle_gamma   90.00
#
_symmetry.space_group_name_H-M   'P 1'
#
loop_
_entity.id
_entity.type
_entity.pdbx_description
1 polymer ?
#
loop_
_entity_poly.entity_id
_entity_poly.type
_entity_poly.pdbx_seq_one_letter_code
_entity_poly.pdbx_strand_id
1 'polypeptide(L)'
;MQRGGSMALCRHKIKAFCYMMMLNIFICVVISVSWNLGHERSGHHKVHIPSKKFWHKHILNENFWNKEQQRLDFIYNPNFNSVFSSMSLSTLPDWLNDTGPLDPCEPDYRVPRQIFDHNSLPKQFQDFLLYMRCRTYPMLINQPHVCSEKPFLLLVVKSLISHFERRQAIRETWGQAGVLANQTVVTVFLLGNILLSDHFPDLQELLSHEAKLHKDILQWDYRDSFLNLTLKEVLFLEWFTKHCPQARFVLKGDDDVFVNTLRIVDYLKGLPEGESKDLFIGDVIMNAGPHRDKKLKYFIPESVFVGNYPPYAGGGGYLYSGELAIRLHNVSQQVVLFPIDDVYTGMCLKKLGLVPEKHNGFKTFDIEKKYKDNPCIHRNLMLVHSRTPQEMLTIWPFIVQPELDCQ
;
A
#
# COMPACT_ATOMS: atom_id res chain seq x y z
N MET A 1 -23.97 -14.59 -81.14
CA MET A 1 -22.79 -13.90 -80.52
C MET A 1 -23.21 -13.27 -79.22
N GLN A 2 -23.01 -13.94 -78.07
CA GLN A 2 -23.10 -13.37 -76.72
C GLN A 2 -22.61 -14.40 -75.71
N ARG A 3 -21.29 -14.56 -75.51
CA ARG A 3 -20.71 -15.38 -74.45
C ARG A 3 -19.36 -14.83 -73.92
N GLY A 4 -19.04 -13.54 -74.18
CA GLY A 4 -17.74 -12.94 -73.74
C GLY A 4 -17.75 -12.10 -72.44
N GLY A 5 -18.95 -11.66 -72.01
CA GLY A 5 -19.01 -10.65 -70.87
C GLY A 5 -18.97 -11.24 -69.47
N SER A 6 -19.36 -12.51 -69.26
CA SER A 6 -19.51 -13.09 -67.93
C SER A 6 -18.19 -13.51 -67.24
N MET A 7 -17.18 -13.92 -67.99
CA MET A 7 -15.89 -14.39 -67.50
C MET A 7 -14.98 -13.21 -67.01
N ALA A 8 -15.07 -12.01 -67.59
CA ALA A 8 -14.25 -10.85 -67.20
C ALA A 8 -14.74 -10.27 -65.87
N LEU A 9 -16.09 -10.24 -65.66
CA LEU A 9 -16.68 -9.74 -64.39
C LEU A 9 -16.36 -10.67 -63.20
N CYS A 10 -16.33 -11.99 -63.44
CA CYS A 10 -15.98 -12.97 -62.40
C CYS A 10 -14.49 -12.86 -62.00
N ARG A 11 -13.58 -12.66 -62.94
CA ARG A 11 -12.15 -12.44 -62.66
C ARG A 11 -11.88 -11.14 -61.88
N HIS A 12 -12.62 -10.07 -62.14
CA HIS A 12 -12.49 -8.81 -61.37
C HIS A 12 -12.97 -8.96 -59.94
N LYS A 13 -14.11 -9.64 -59.72
CA LYS A 13 -14.64 -9.90 -58.37
C LYS A 13 -13.70 -10.80 -57.55
N ILE A 14 -13.11 -11.82 -58.16
CA ILE A 14 -12.14 -12.71 -57.52
C ILE A 14 -10.86 -11.93 -57.14
N LYS A 15 -10.33 -11.09 -58.02
CA LYS A 15 -9.18 -10.23 -57.72
C LYS A 15 -9.46 -9.27 -56.57
N ALA A 16 -10.64 -8.61 -56.57
CA ALA A 16 -11.06 -7.72 -55.48
C ALA A 16 -11.18 -8.46 -54.13
N PHE A 17 -11.76 -9.69 -54.18
CA PHE A 17 -11.85 -10.54 -52.98
C PHE A 17 -10.49 -10.97 -52.46
N CYS A 18 -9.57 -11.38 -53.34
CA CYS A 18 -8.20 -11.70 -52.94
C CYS A 18 -7.45 -10.47 -52.36
N TYR A 19 -7.64 -9.27 -52.90
CA TYR A 19 -7.06 -8.04 -52.37
C TYR A 19 -7.60 -7.72 -50.96
N MET A 20 -8.89 -7.87 -50.73
CA MET A 20 -9.52 -7.69 -49.44
C MET A 20 -9.02 -8.72 -48.40
N MET A 21 -8.86 -9.97 -48.78
CA MET A 21 -8.28 -11.01 -47.93
C MET A 21 -6.83 -10.71 -47.57
N MET A 22 -6.00 -10.31 -48.54
CA MET A 22 -4.61 -9.93 -48.28
C MET A 22 -4.50 -8.69 -47.38
N LEU A 23 -5.37 -7.70 -47.54
CA LEU A 23 -5.42 -6.51 -46.67
C LEU A 23 -5.82 -6.88 -45.24
N ASN A 24 -6.81 -7.75 -45.05
CA ASN A 24 -7.19 -8.23 -43.71
C ASN A 24 -6.07 -9.04 -43.04
N ILE A 25 -5.40 -9.91 -43.78
CA ILE A 25 -4.23 -10.67 -43.29
C ILE A 25 -3.12 -9.69 -42.88
N PHE A 26 -2.83 -8.66 -43.69
CA PHE A 26 -1.84 -7.63 -43.37
C PHE A 26 -2.20 -6.84 -42.12
N ILE A 27 -3.47 -6.45 -41.98
CA ILE A 27 -3.97 -5.75 -40.75
C ILE A 27 -3.82 -6.66 -39.55
N CYS A 28 -4.19 -7.95 -39.63
CA CYS A 28 -4.03 -8.91 -38.55
C CYS A 28 -2.55 -9.10 -38.15
N VAL A 29 -1.66 -9.18 -39.13
CA VAL A 29 -0.19 -9.27 -38.87
C VAL A 29 0.32 -8.01 -38.22
N VAL A 30 -0.08 -6.82 -38.68
CA VAL A 30 0.34 -5.54 -38.07
C VAL A 30 -0.20 -5.42 -36.65
N ILE A 31 -1.45 -5.82 -36.40
CA ILE A 31 -2.01 -5.82 -35.03
C ILE A 31 -1.28 -6.84 -34.16
N SER A 32 -1.01 -8.06 -34.63
CA SER A 32 -0.26 -9.07 -33.88
C SER A 32 1.18 -8.64 -33.57
N VAL A 33 1.86 -8.04 -34.53
CA VAL A 33 3.22 -7.50 -34.33
C VAL A 33 3.21 -6.33 -33.36
N SER A 34 2.23 -5.42 -33.47
CA SER A 34 2.08 -4.30 -32.54
C SER A 34 1.73 -4.79 -31.14
N TRP A 35 0.92 -5.84 -31.01
CA TRP A 35 0.58 -6.44 -29.71
C TRP A 35 1.78 -7.16 -29.09
N ASN A 36 2.56 -7.93 -29.88
CA ASN A 36 3.78 -8.57 -29.40
C ASN A 36 4.88 -7.56 -29.04
N LEU A 37 5.05 -6.50 -29.81
CA LEU A 37 5.97 -5.39 -29.46
C LEU A 37 5.52 -4.62 -28.22
N GLY A 38 4.21 -4.59 -27.91
CA GLY A 38 3.66 -4.07 -26.67
C GLY A 38 3.88 -5.01 -25.48
N HIS A 39 3.90 -6.34 -25.69
CA HIS A 39 4.07 -7.35 -24.65
C HIS A 39 5.54 -7.62 -24.29
N GLU A 40 6.48 -7.50 -25.24
CA GLU A 40 7.91 -7.64 -24.95
C GLU A 40 8.50 -6.49 -24.09
N ARG A 41 7.74 -5.41 -23.84
CA ARG A 41 8.14 -4.35 -22.90
C ARG A 41 7.90 -4.66 -21.42
N SER A 42 7.41 -5.82 -21.09
CA SER A 42 7.13 -6.26 -19.72
C SER A 42 8.30 -6.98 -19.01
N GLY A 43 9.52 -6.91 -19.48
CA GLY A 43 10.60 -7.80 -19.04
C GLY A 43 11.84 -7.19 -18.41
N HIS A 44 11.95 -5.89 -18.18
CA HIS A 44 13.01 -5.30 -17.35
C HIS A 44 12.46 -4.12 -16.59
N HIS A 45 12.21 -4.29 -15.28
CA HIS A 45 12.01 -3.19 -14.35
C HIS A 45 13.26 -2.31 -14.34
N LYS A 46 13.37 -1.41 -15.30
CA LYS A 46 14.29 -0.29 -15.19
C LYS A 46 13.75 0.57 -14.05
N VAL A 47 14.49 0.60 -12.94
CA VAL A 47 14.27 1.61 -11.90
C VAL A 47 14.08 2.94 -12.62
N HIS A 48 12.89 3.54 -12.51
CA HIS A 48 12.62 4.82 -13.17
C HIS A 48 13.48 5.89 -12.51
N ILE A 49 14.62 6.17 -13.09
CA ILE A 49 15.45 7.30 -12.67
C ILE A 49 14.79 8.54 -13.27
N PRO A 50 14.24 9.44 -12.46
CA PRO A 50 13.63 10.67 -12.96
C PRO A 50 14.62 11.45 -13.81
N SER A 51 14.21 11.97 -14.96
CA SER A 51 15.08 12.72 -15.87
C SER A 51 15.63 13.98 -15.19
N LYS A 52 16.78 14.50 -15.65
CA LYS A 52 17.32 15.80 -15.20
C LYS A 52 16.26 16.92 -15.22
N LYS A 53 15.33 16.92 -16.20
CA LYS A 53 14.21 17.88 -16.27
C LYS A 53 13.23 17.74 -15.13
N PHE A 54 12.98 16.52 -14.64
CA PHE A 54 12.13 16.28 -13.46
C PHE A 54 12.75 16.96 -12.23
N TRP A 55 14.05 16.75 -11.99
CA TRP A 55 14.77 17.33 -10.86
C TRP A 55 14.86 18.85 -10.96
N HIS A 56 15.18 19.42 -12.13
CA HIS A 56 15.22 20.88 -12.32
C HIS A 56 13.87 21.56 -12.11
N LYS A 57 12.76 20.92 -12.48
CA LYS A 57 11.42 21.50 -12.33
C LYS A 57 10.92 21.45 -10.89
N HIS A 58 11.44 20.55 -10.06
CA HIS A 58 11.05 20.38 -8.65
C HIS A 58 12.03 20.97 -7.64
N ILE A 59 13.22 21.37 -8.05
CA ILE A 59 14.20 22.09 -7.20
C ILE A 59 13.67 23.44 -6.69
N LEU A 60 12.64 23.99 -7.35
CA LEU A 60 12.00 25.24 -6.94
C LEU A 60 10.91 25.07 -5.86
N ASN A 61 10.57 23.85 -5.46
CA ASN A 61 9.59 23.62 -4.40
C ASN A 61 10.27 23.75 -3.03
N GLU A 62 10.02 24.86 -2.37
CA GLU A 62 10.56 25.19 -1.04
C GLU A 62 9.94 24.38 0.11
N ASN A 63 9.13 23.37 -0.20
CA ASN A 63 8.35 22.63 0.77
C ASN A 63 9.18 21.57 1.49
N PHE A 64 9.02 21.47 2.78
CA PHE A 64 9.88 20.70 3.67
C PHE A 64 10.04 19.23 3.25
N TRP A 65 8.93 18.49 3.08
CA TRP A 65 8.97 17.08 2.71
C TRP A 65 9.64 16.85 1.35
N ASN A 66 9.32 17.71 0.39
CA ASN A 66 9.89 17.60 -0.96
C ASN A 66 11.42 17.78 -0.95
N LYS A 67 11.93 18.71 -0.14
CA LYS A 67 13.39 18.90 0.06
C LYS A 67 14.05 17.71 0.74
N GLU A 68 13.44 17.17 1.81
CA GLU A 68 13.96 16.00 2.50
C GLU A 68 13.97 14.76 1.59
N GLN A 69 12.94 14.57 0.75
CA GLN A 69 12.93 13.48 -0.22
C GLN A 69 14.02 13.64 -1.28
N GLN A 70 14.24 14.86 -1.77
CA GLN A 70 15.34 15.12 -2.69
C GLN A 70 16.70 14.80 -2.06
N ARG A 71 16.88 15.11 -0.79
CA ARG A 71 18.08 14.79 -0.04
C ARG A 71 18.30 13.28 0.08
N LEU A 72 17.28 12.50 0.40
CA LEU A 72 17.34 11.04 0.41
C LEU A 72 17.63 10.48 -0.99
N ASP A 73 16.94 10.98 -2.00
CA ASP A 73 17.17 10.54 -3.39
C ASP A 73 18.62 10.80 -3.84
N PHE A 74 19.20 11.89 -3.37
CA PHE A 74 20.61 12.19 -3.61
C PHE A 74 21.55 11.18 -2.95
N ILE A 75 21.31 10.84 -1.68
CA ILE A 75 22.16 9.91 -0.92
C ILE A 75 22.12 8.50 -1.52
N TYR A 76 20.93 8.03 -1.93
CA TYR A 76 20.72 6.66 -2.40
C TYR A 76 20.87 6.47 -3.91
N ASN A 77 21.09 7.52 -4.69
CA ASN A 77 21.24 7.42 -6.14
C ASN A 77 22.73 7.50 -6.56
N PRO A 78 23.34 6.35 -6.95
CA PRO A 78 24.76 6.33 -7.33
C PRO A 78 25.09 7.19 -8.55
N ASN A 79 24.11 7.49 -9.43
CA ASN A 79 24.33 8.36 -10.58
C ASN A 79 24.44 9.84 -10.20
N PHE A 80 23.92 10.26 -9.05
CA PHE A 80 24.13 11.60 -8.54
C PHE A 80 25.57 11.80 -8.02
N ASN A 81 26.13 10.80 -7.37
CA ASN A 81 27.50 10.87 -6.86
C ASN A 81 28.54 11.13 -7.95
N SER A 82 28.34 10.60 -9.17
CA SER A 82 29.28 10.83 -10.31
C SER A 82 29.16 12.25 -10.89
N VAL A 83 28.00 12.89 -10.83
CA VAL A 83 27.79 14.26 -11.32
C VAL A 83 28.35 15.29 -10.33
N PHE A 84 28.29 15.00 -9.03
CA PHE A 84 28.73 15.93 -7.98
C PHE A 84 30.20 15.79 -7.59
N SER A 85 30.82 14.63 -7.83
CA SER A 85 32.29 14.53 -7.68
C SER A 85 33.07 15.46 -8.62
N SER A 86 32.41 16.01 -9.63
CA SER A 86 32.94 17.03 -10.54
C SER A 86 32.56 18.49 -10.19
N MET A 87 31.69 18.69 -9.16
CA MET A 87 31.33 20.04 -8.69
C MET A 87 32.18 20.45 -7.50
N SER A 88 32.62 21.70 -7.48
CA SER A 88 33.35 22.23 -6.32
C SER A 88 32.43 22.28 -5.07
N LEU A 89 33.01 22.04 -3.90
CA LEU A 89 32.26 22.07 -2.59
C LEU A 89 31.47 23.38 -2.39
N SER A 90 31.89 24.47 -3.00
CA SER A 90 31.27 25.79 -2.91
C SER A 90 29.97 25.95 -3.72
N THR A 91 29.63 24.98 -4.59
CA THR A 91 28.40 24.98 -5.40
C THR A 91 27.36 23.97 -4.92
N LEU A 92 27.66 23.25 -3.84
CA LEU A 92 26.68 22.36 -3.20
C LEU A 92 25.63 23.19 -2.45
N PRO A 93 24.34 22.85 -2.56
CA PRO A 93 23.32 23.54 -1.78
C PRO A 93 23.61 23.46 -0.27
N ASP A 94 23.41 24.54 0.48
CA ASP A 94 23.67 24.64 1.93
C ASP A 94 23.01 23.54 2.76
N TRP A 95 21.88 22.98 2.29
CA TRP A 95 21.18 21.88 2.95
C TRP A 95 21.92 20.53 2.91
N LEU A 96 22.94 20.38 2.05
CA LEU A 96 23.78 19.17 2.02
C LEU A 96 24.85 19.22 3.13
N ASN A 97 25.24 20.39 3.57
CA ASN A 97 26.28 20.59 4.57
C ASN A 97 25.78 20.40 6.02
N ASP A 98 24.45 20.35 6.21
CA ASP A 98 23.82 20.20 7.53
C ASP A 98 23.61 18.72 7.92
N THR A 99 24.53 17.86 7.53
CA THR A 99 24.50 16.41 7.77
C THR A 99 25.18 15.99 9.07
N GLY A 100 25.12 16.79 10.12
CA GLY A 100 25.56 16.32 11.44
C GLY A 100 24.86 15.01 11.80
N PRO A 101 25.55 14.04 12.43
CA PRO A 101 24.95 12.80 12.91
C PRO A 101 23.98 13.11 14.05
N LEU A 102 22.72 13.43 13.72
CA LEU A 102 21.64 13.39 14.69
C LEU A 102 21.24 11.93 14.86
N ASP A 103 21.08 11.48 16.08
CA ASP A 103 20.33 10.27 16.34
C ASP A 103 18.97 10.42 15.63
N PRO A 104 18.59 9.53 14.72
CA PRO A 104 17.37 9.68 13.95
C PRO A 104 16.11 9.66 14.84
N CYS A 105 16.22 9.22 16.10
CA CYS A 105 15.11 9.16 17.05
C CYS A 105 15.11 10.31 18.09
N GLU A 106 16.08 11.22 18.00
CA GLU A 106 16.01 12.48 18.71
C GLU A 106 15.17 13.51 17.93
N PRO A 107 14.47 14.43 18.63
CA PRO A 107 13.66 15.45 17.97
C PRO A 107 14.51 16.39 17.13
N ASP A 108 14.18 16.56 15.86
CA ASP A 108 14.89 17.46 14.97
C ASP A 108 14.41 18.90 15.13
N TYR A 109 15.01 19.65 16.05
CA TYR A 109 14.69 21.06 16.33
C TYR A 109 15.03 22.03 15.17
N ARG A 110 15.59 21.55 14.06
CA ARG A 110 15.78 22.36 12.84
C ARG A 110 14.49 22.47 12.04
N VAL A 111 13.58 21.49 12.16
CA VAL A 111 12.29 21.43 11.46
C VAL A 111 11.44 22.68 11.66
N PRO A 112 11.26 23.21 12.90
CA PRO A 112 10.49 24.45 13.12
C PRO A 112 11.05 25.68 12.39
N ARG A 113 12.35 25.70 12.09
CA ARG A 113 13.00 26.80 11.37
C ARG A 113 12.82 26.70 9.86
N GLN A 114 12.54 25.50 9.35
CA GLN A 114 12.37 25.23 7.92
C GLN A 114 10.91 25.32 7.46
N ILE A 115 9.95 25.33 8.39
CA ILE A 115 8.51 25.36 8.12
C ILE A 115 7.93 26.67 8.71
N PHE A 116 7.65 27.64 7.86
CA PHE A 116 7.28 28.99 8.29
C PHE A 116 6.01 29.06 9.17
N ASP A 117 5.08 28.12 8.97
CA ASP A 117 3.83 28.05 9.74
C ASP A 117 3.80 26.93 10.80
N HIS A 118 4.97 26.35 11.14
CA HIS A 118 5.10 25.22 12.06
C HIS A 118 4.31 25.41 13.37
N ASN A 119 4.41 26.57 14.00
CA ASN A 119 3.77 26.86 15.29
C ASN A 119 2.23 26.94 15.18
N SER A 120 1.68 27.10 13.98
CA SER A 120 0.24 27.12 13.72
C SER A 120 -0.33 25.76 13.36
N LEU A 121 0.52 24.73 13.22
CA LEU A 121 0.09 23.36 12.92
C LEU A 121 -0.49 22.69 14.17
N PRO A 122 -1.40 21.72 14.01
CA PRO A 122 -1.86 20.88 15.12
C PRO A 122 -0.68 20.23 15.85
N LYS A 123 -0.74 20.13 17.19
CA LYS A 123 0.39 19.60 18.01
C LYS A 123 0.87 18.22 17.54
N GLN A 124 -0.06 17.31 17.22
CA GLN A 124 0.30 15.97 16.72
C GLN A 124 1.05 16.03 15.39
N PHE A 125 0.76 17.02 14.53
CA PHE A 125 1.48 17.22 13.28
C PHE A 125 2.90 17.78 13.53
N GLN A 126 3.04 18.70 14.47
CA GLN A 126 4.36 19.19 14.91
C GLN A 126 5.23 18.04 15.44
N ASP A 127 4.65 17.19 16.30
CA ASP A 127 5.35 16.04 16.87
C ASP A 127 5.76 15.04 15.76
N PHE A 128 4.87 14.75 14.82
CA PHE A 128 5.21 13.91 13.65
C PHE A 128 6.42 14.47 12.90
N LEU A 129 6.43 15.76 12.59
CA LEU A 129 7.51 16.41 11.85
C LEU A 129 8.84 16.36 12.59
N LEU A 130 8.84 16.57 13.92
CA LEU A 130 10.05 16.52 14.75
C LEU A 130 10.70 15.13 14.76
N TYR A 131 9.89 14.06 14.73
CA TYR A 131 10.35 12.67 14.83
C TYR A 131 10.26 11.89 13.52
N MET A 132 9.98 12.53 12.39
CA MET A 132 9.74 11.85 11.12
C MET A 132 10.95 11.07 10.56
N ARG A 133 12.12 11.20 11.16
CA ARG A 133 13.31 10.42 10.81
C ARG A 133 13.43 9.12 11.59
N CYS A 134 12.79 9.03 12.77
CA CYS A 134 12.82 7.84 13.60
C CYS A 134 12.02 6.70 12.95
N ARG A 135 12.67 5.55 12.81
CA ARG A 135 12.09 4.35 12.21
C ARG A 135 12.24 3.12 13.08
N THR A 136 12.88 3.29 14.23
CA THR A 136 13.21 2.20 15.14
C THR A 136 12.58 2.50 16.49
N TYR A 137 11.67 1.64 16.92
CA TYR A 137 11.00 1.72 18.21
C TYR A 137 11.08 0.35 18.90
N PRO A 138 11.29 0.32 20.23
CA PRO A 138 11.33 -0.93 20.99
C PRO A 138 10.00 -1.70 20.85
N MET A 139 10.08 -3.03 20.74
CA MET A 139 8.89 -3.86 20.85
C MET A 139 8.56 -4.12 22.32
N LEU A 140 7.32 -3.86 22.71
CA LEU A 140 6.78 -4.18 24.04
C LEU A 140 6.20 -5.60 24.07
N ILE A 141 5.55 -6.00 22.98
CA ILE A 141 5.01 -7.37 22.81
C ILE A 141 5.43 -7.87 21.43
N ASN A 142 6.01 -9.06 21.37
CA ASN A 142 6.49 -9.69 20.14
C ASN A 142 6.00 -11.13 20.03
N GLN A 143 5.78 -11.60 18.80
CA GLN A 143 5.39 -12.98 18.47
C GLN A 143 6.34 -13.56 17.40
N PRO A 144 7.60 -13.81 17.72
CA PRO A 144 8.63 -14.16 16.72
C PRO A 144 8.37 -15.49 16.02
N HIS A 145 7.52 -16.36 16.57
CA HIS A 145 7.25 -17.70 16.06
C HIS A 145 5.90 -17.86 15.38
N VAL A 146 5.11 -16.78 15.28
CA VAL A 146 3.75 -16.85 14.72
C VAL A 146 3.71 -17.34 13.27
N CYS A 147 4.79 -17.12 12.51
CA CYS A 147 4.94 -17.54 11.11
C CYS A 147 5.79 -18.82 10.92
N SER A 148 6.02 -19.62 11.97
CA SER A 148 6.88 -20.83 11.88
C SER A 148 6.39 -21.84 10.83
N GLU A 149 5.10 -21.92 10.57
CA GLU A 149 4.48 -22.81 9.59
C GLU A 149 4.40 -22.23 8.17
N LYS A 150 5.11 -21.15 7.90
CA LYS A 150 5.16 -20.50 6.58
C LYS A 150 3.76 -20.20 6.02
N PRO A 151 3.04 -19.24 6.58
CA PRO A 151 1.65 -19.00 6.22
C PRO A 151 1.50 -18.68 4.73
N PHE A 152 0.44 -19.23 4.12
CA PHE A 152 0.01 -18.87 2.78
C PHE A 152 -0.52 -17.42 2.76
N LEU A 153 -1.30 -17.05 3.78
CA LEU A 153 -1.85 -15.72 3.94
C LEU A 153 -1.60 -15.21 5.37
N LEU A 154 -0.96 -14.06 5.50
CA LEU A 154 -0.81 -13.33 6.74
C LEU A 154 -1.82 -12.18 6.75
N LEU A 155 -2.77 -12.21 7.68
CA LEU A 155 -3.70 -11.13 7.95
C LEU A 155 -3.07 -10.18 8.96
N VAL A 156 -2.91 -8.93 8.58
CA VAL A 156 -2.23 -7.89 9.34
C VAL A 156 -3.20 -6.77 9.64
N VAL A 157 -3.60 -6.65 10.90
CA VAL A 157 -4.70 -5.78 11.32
C VAL A 157 -4.15 -4.62 12.14
N LYS A 158 -4.31 -3.39 11.64
CA LYS A 158 -4.01 -2.17 12.40
C LYS A 158 -5.07 -1.98 13.48
N SER A 159 -4.67 -1.95 14.75
CA SER A 159 -5.59 -1.79 15.88
C SER A 159 -5.05 -0.82 16.93
N LEU A 160 -5.86 -0.47 17.91
CA LEU A 160 -5.51 0.32 19.09
C LEU A 160 -5.63 -0.55 20.34
N ILE A 161 -4.94 -0.17 21.42
CA ILE A 161 -4.99 -0.91 22.69
C ILE A 161 -6.43 -1.09 23.16
N SER A 162 -7.25 -0.04 23.12
CA SER A 162 -8.65 -0.06 23.60
C SER A 162 -9.62 -0.89 22.75
N HIS A 163 -9.22 -1.33 21.55
CA HIS A 163 -10.15 -2.01 20.62
C HIS A 163 -10.25 -3.52 20.84
N PHE A 164 -10.37 -3.98 22.09
CA PHE A 164 -10.50 -5.39 22.47
C PHE A 164 -11.66 -6.09 21.75
N GLU A 165 -12.85 -5.44 21.74
CA GLU A 165 -14.04 -6.01 21.09
C GLU A 165 -13.85 -6.21 19.58
N ARG A 166 -13.16 -5.27 18.90
CA ARG A 166 -12.89 -5.39 17.46
C ARG A 166 -11.96 -6.56 17.19
N ARG A 167 -10.86 -6.67 17.94
CA ARG A 167 -9.93 -7.80 17.79
C ARG A 167 -10.60 -9.14 18.08
N GLN A 168 -11.47 -9.19 19.11
CA GLN A 168 -12.22 -10.41 19.42
C GLN A 168 -13.16 -10.80 18.29
N ALA A 169 -13.96 -9.86 17.77
CA ALA A 169 -14.85 -10.11 16.64
C ALA A 169 -14.09 -10.60 15.39
N ILE A 170 -12.91 -10.04 15.13
CA ILE A 170 -12.05 -10.47 14.03
C ILE A 170 -11.57 -11.90 14.23
N ARG A 171 -11.10 -12.29 15.43
CA ARG A 171 -10.67 -13.67 15.74
C ARG A 171 -11.82 -14.68 15.61
N GLU A 172 -13.04 -14.28 15.93
CA GLU A 172 -14.25 -15.13 15.83
C GLU A 172 -14.81 -15.20 14.40
N THR A 173 -14.34 -14.33 13.51
CA THR A 173 -14.85 -14.23 12.14
C THR A 173 -13.72 -14.40 11.10
N TRP A 174 -13.54 -13.42 10.28
CA TRP A 174 -12.66 -13.44 9.12
C TRP A 174 -11.16 -13.54 9.44
N GLY A 175 -10.75 -13.17 10.64
CA GLY A 175 -9.37 -13.25 11.12
C GLY A 175 -9.03 -14.54 11.87
N GLN A 176 -9.90 -15.55 11.83
CA GLN A 176 -9.61 -16.84 12.45
C GLN A 176 -8.37 -17.47 11.86
N ALA A 177 -7.34 -17.68 12.71
CA ALA A 177 -6.10 -18.33 12.32
C ALA A 177 -6.30 -19.86 12.21
N GLY A 178 -5.55 -20.50 11.31
CA GLY A 178 -5.60 -21.93 11.11
C GLY A 178 -5.54 -22.35 9.64
N VAL A 179 -6.12 -23.50 9.31
CA VAL A 179 -6.18 -23.99 7.93
C VAL A 179 -7.52 -23.64 7.31
N LEU A 180 -7.49 -22.85 6.24
CA LEU A 180 -8.65 -22.43 5.48
C LEU A 180 -8.48 -22.87 4.02
N ALA A 181 -9.42 -23.63 3.47
CA ALA A 181 -9.34 -24.15 2.09
C ALA A 181 -7.98 -24.81 1.76
N ASN A 182 -7.42 -25.61 2.69
CA ASN A 182 -6.11 -26.25 2.63
C ASN A 182 -4.91 -25.26 2.57
N GLN A 183 -5.08 -24.04 3.04
CA GLN A 183 -4.01 -23.05 3.14
C GLN A 183 -3.87 -22.55 4.59
N THR A 184 -2.64 -22.35 5.06
CA THR A 184 -2.37 -21.81 6.38
C THR A 184 -2.61 -20.30 6.40
N VAL A 185 -3.49 -19.84 7.27
CA VAL A 185 -3.81 -18.43 7.52
C VAL A 185 -3.36 -18.07 8.93
N VAL A 186 -2.66 -16.95 9.07
CA VAL A 186 -2.19 -16.43 10.35
C VAL A 186 -2.65 -14.99 10.47
N THR A 187 -3.03 -14.58 11.69
CA THR A 187 -3.47 -13.20 11.98
C THR A 187 -2.56 -12.57 13.01
N VAL A 188 -2.21 -11.31 12.79
CA VAL A 188 -1.48 -10.48 13.76
C VAL A 188 -2.13 -9.08 13.84
N PHE A 189 -2.16 -8.54 15.06
CA PHE A 189 -2.64 -7.20 15.34
C PHE A 189 -1.48 -6.26 15.63
N LEU A 190 -1.42 -5.14 14.92
CA LEU A 190 -0.37 -4.12 15.08
C LEU A 190 -0.86 -3.00 16.00
N LEU A 191 -0.14 -2.78 17.10
CA LEU A 191 -0.45 -1.77 18.08
C LEU A 191 0.77 -0.88 18.37
N GLY A 192 0.51 0.39 18.64
CA GLY A 192 1.46 1.27 19.31
C GLY A 192 1.17 1.34 20.81
N ASN A 193 1.66 2.40 21.45
CA ASN A 193 1.47 2.67 22.87
C ASN A 193 0.55 3.89 23.06
N ILE A 194 -0.02 4.02 24.24
CA ILE A 194 -0.77 5.20 24.70
C ILE A 194 0.12 5.98 25.64
N LEU A 195 0.26 7.29 25.43
CA LEU A 195 0.96 8.14 26.39
C LEU A 195 0.07 8.40 27.61
N LEU A 196 0.64 8.40 28.80
CA LEU A 196 -0.05 8.77 30.05
C LEU A 196 -0.70 10.15 29.97
N SER A 197 -0.15 11.06 29.15
CA SER A 197 -0.71 12.39 28.88
C SER A 197 -2.00 12.37 28.05
N ASP A 198 -2.35 11.26 27.42
CA ASP A 198 -3.54 11.17 26.55
C ASP A 198 -4.85 10.94 27.33
N HIS A 199 -4.78 10.93 28.67
CA HIS A 199 -5.91 10.76 29.60
C HIS A 199 -6.74 9.47 29.40
N PHE A 200 -6.15 8.46 28.77
CA PHE A 200 -6.76 7.14 28.69
C PHE A 200 -6.40 6.28 29.89
N PRO A 201 -7.28 5.35 30.31
CA PRO A 201 -6.90 4.40 31.35
C PRO A 201 -5.71 3.56 30.91
N ASP A 202 -4.86 3.17 31.84
CA ASP A 202 -3.77 2.22 31.58
C ASP A 202 -4.37 0.83 31.32
N LEU A 203 -4.33 0.39 30.06
CA LEU A 203 -4.85 -0.89 29.60
C LEU A 203 -3.73 -1.92 29.32
N GLN A 204 -2.48 -1.58 29.68
CA GLN A 204 -1.32 -2.41 29.32
C GLN A 204 -1.37 -3.81 29.97
N GLU A 205 -1.85 -3.93 31.18
CA GLU A 205 -2.02 -5.24 31.82
C GLU A 205 -3.06 -6.10 31.12
N LEU A 206 -4.22 -5.52 30.76
CA LEU A 206 -5.26 -6.21 29.99
C LEU A 206 -4.75 -6.67 28.63
N LEU A 207 -4.01 -5.79 27.94
CA LEU A 207 -3.38 -6.14 26.67
C LEU A 207 -2.34 -7.26 26.83
N SER A 208 -1.58 -7.26 27.91
CA SER A 208 -0.60 -8.32 28.22
C SER A 208 -1.27 -9.67 28.45
N HIS A 209 -2.45 -9.70 29.09
CA HIS A 209 -3.25 -10.91 29.23
C HIS A 209 -3.79 -11.40 27.88
N GLU A 210 -4.36 -10.50 27.07
CA GLU A 210 -4.83 -10.81 25.72
C GLU A 210 -3.70 -11.40 24.85
N ALA A 211 -2.52 -10.78 24.87
CA ALA A 211 -1.36 -11.22 24.11
C ALA A 211 -0.83 -12.60 24.53
N LYS A 212 -0.86 -12.92 25.82
CA LYS A 212 -0.49 -14.25 26.35
C LYS A 212 -1.47 -15.32 25.90
N LEU A 213 -2.78 -14.98 25.89
CA LEU A 213 -3.84 -15.90 25.53
C LEU A 213 -3.85 -16.22 24.03
N HIS A 214 -3.81 -15.20 23.19
CA HIS A 214 -4.03 -15.33 21.74
C HIS A 214 -2.72 -15.42 20.92
N LYS A 215 -1.61 -14.88 21.43
CA LYS A 215 -0.27 -14.91 20.78
C LYS A 215 -0.24 -14.30 19.38
N ASP A 216 -1.00 -13.25 19.18
CA ASP A 216 -1.21 -12.61 17.88
C ASP A 216 -1.02 -11.08 17.91
N ILE A 217 -0.54 -10.53 19.04
CA ILE A 217 -0.35 -9.09 19.22
C ILE A 217 1.12 -8.72 19.05
N LEU A 218 1.36 -7.70 18.21
CA LEU A 218 2.63 -7.03 18.03
C LEU A 218 2.49 -5.59 18.52
N GLN A 219 3.23 -5.20 19.54
CA GLN A 219 3.17 -3.85 20.11
C GLN A 219 4.55 -3.21 20.13
N TRP A 220 4.63 -1.96 19.67
CA TRP A 220 5.84 -1.13 19.73
C TRP A 220 5.61 0.09 20.63
N ASP A 221 6.70 0.59 21.22
CA ASP A 221 6.69 1.75 22.11
C ASP A 221 6.78 3.07 21.34
N TYR A 222 5.73 3.38 20.59
CA TYR A 222 5.52 4.69 19.97
C TYR A 222 4.06 5.14 20.20
N ARG A 223 3.81 6.44 20.19
CA ARG A 223 2.45 6.97 20.34
C ARG A 223 1.57 6.56 19.18
N ASP A 224 0.53 5.75 19.47
CA ASP A 224 -0.43 5.31 18.46
C ASP A 224 -1.42 6.43 18.13
N SER A 225 -1.26 7.02 16.97
CA SER A 225 -2.10 8.10 16.46
C SER A 225 -2.28 8.00 14.97
N PHE A 226 -3.28 8.71 14.43
CA PHE A 226 -3.56 8.73 12.98
C PHE A 226 -2.32 9.11 12.15
N LEU A 227 -1.54 10.11 12.57
CA LEU A 227 -0.35 10.57 11.84
C LEU A 227 0.82 9.58 11.94
N ASN A 228 0.80 8.67 12.92
CA ASN A 228 1.82 7.66 13.14
C ASN A 228 1.46 6.29 12.53
N LEU A 229 0.38 6.17 11.75
CA LEU A 229 0.05 4.94 11.02
C LEU A 229 1.16 4.53 10.05
N THR A 230 1.88 5.49 9.49
CA THR A 230 3.05 5.22 8.65
C THR A 230 4.19 4.56 9.43
N LEU A 231 4.38 4.90 10.70
CA LEU A 231 5.33 4.19 11.58
C LEU A 231 4.90 2.74 11.78
N LYS A 232 3.60 2.52 12.04
CA LYS A 232 3.02 1.17 12.16
C LYS A 232 3.32 0.32 10.92
N GLU A 233 3.23 0.92 9.72
CA GLU A 233 3.59 0.27 8.45
C GLU A 233 5.08 -0.11 8.39
N VAL A 234 5.96 0.84 8.62
CA VAL A 234 7.41 0.63 8.50
C VAL A 234 7.92 -0.38 9.53
N LEU A 235 7.44 -0.29 10.77
CA LEU A 235 7.79 -1.23 11.85
C LEU A 235 7.28 -2.64 11.56
N PHE A 236 6.08 -2.77 10.99
CA PHE A 236 5.56 -4.06 10.53
C PHE A 236 6.43 -4.64 9.40
N LEU A 237 6.80 -3.85 8.40
CA LEU A 237 7.63 -4.34 7.28
C LEU A 237 9.01 -4.82 7.77
N GLU A 238 9.60 -4.13 8.73
CA GLU A 238 10.84 -4.58 9.38
C GLU A 238 10.63 -5.90 10.13
N TRP A 239 9.58 -5.98 10.95
CA TRP A 239 9.24 -7.20 11.69
C TRP A 239 8.95 -8.38 10.73
N PHE A 240 8.20 -8.13 9.65
CA PHE A 240 7.90 -9.12 8.62
C PHE A 240 9.16 -9.72 8.02
N THR A 241 10.10 -8.87 7.64
CA THR A 241 11.38 -9.30 7.04
C THR A 241 12.19 -10.19 7.98
N LYS A 242 12.10 -9.97 9.29
CA LYS A 242 12.82 -10.74 10.30
C LYS A 242 12.12 -12.04 10.68
N HIS A 243 10.79 -12.03 10.78
CA HIS A 243 10.03 -13.12 11.42
C HIS A 243 9.09 -13.88 10.47
N CYS A 244 8.62 -13.24 9.39
CA CYS A 244 7.66 -13.81 8.46
C CYS A 244 8.07 -13.77 6.97
N PRO A 245 9.35 -13.81 6.59
CA PRO A 245 9.77 -13.61 5.19
C PRO A 245 9.26 -14.72 4.24
N GLN A 246 8.77 -15.85 4.77
CA GLN A 246 8.23 -16.95 3.99
C GLN A 246 6.70 -16.89 3.82
N ALA A 247 6.02 -15.93 4.44
CA ALA A 247 4.59 -15.73 4.18
C ALA A 247 4.38 -15.37 2.70
N ARG A 248 3.50 -16.11 2.02
CA ARG A 248 3.36 -15.97 0.57
C ARG A 248 2.60 -14.70 0.20
N PHE A 249 1.56 -14.36 0.96
CA PHE A 249 0.74 -13.17 0.75
C PHE A 249 0.46 -12.46 2.08
N VAL A 250 0.21 -11.17 1.99
CA VAL A 250 -0.14 -10.31 3.12
C VAL A 250 -1.41 -9.54 2.77
N LEU A 251 -2.45 -9.68 3.58
CA LEU A 251 -3.58 -8.77 3.61
C LEU A 251 -3.38 -7.80 4.78
N LYS A 252 -3.28 -6.53 4.51
CA LYS A 252 -3.23 -5.50 5.53
C LYS A 252 -4.53 -4.72 5.56
N GLY A 253 -5.06 -4.42 6.74
CA GLY A 253 -6.31 -3.65 6.88
C GLY A 253 -6.47 -3.04 8.27
N ASP A 254 -7.53 -2.25 8.42
CA ASP A 254 -7.95 -1.66 9.69
C ASP A 254 -8.80 -2.67 10.49
N ASP A 255 -9.00 -2.43 11.79
CA ASP A 255 -9.79 -3.30 12.65
C ASP A 255 -11.32 -3.04 12.58
N ASP A 256 -11.73 -2.16 11.67
CA ASP A 256 -13.15 -1.88 11.38
C ASP A 256 -13.54 -2.24 9.94
N VAL A 257 -12.82 -3.17 9.32
CA VAL A 257 -13.18 -3.73 8.02
C VAL A 257 -13.77 -5.13 8.16
N PHE A 258 -14.64 -5.50 7.25
CA PHE A 258 -15.04 -6.89 7.03
C PHE A 258 -14.23 -7.47 5.87
N VAL A 259 -13.65 -8.65 6.08
CA VAL A 259 -12.84 -9.35 5.08
C VAL A 259 -13.48 -10.71 4.76
N ASN A 260 -13.64 -11.02 3.50
CA ASN A 260 -13.99 -12.36 3.04
C ASN A 260 -12.71 -13.17 2.77
N THR A 261 -12.15 -13.73 3.84
CA THR A 261 -10.88 -14.47 3.78
C THR A 261 -10.96 -15.70 2.90
N LEU A 262 -12.12 -16.39 2.85
CA LEU A 262 -12.35 -17.52 1.93
C LEU A 262 -12.16 -17.08 0.48
N ARG A 263 -12.82 -16.01 0.07
CA ARG A 263 -12.72 -15.47 -1.29
C ARG A 263 -11.32 -15.00 -1.65
N ILE A 264 -10.60 -14.41 -0.69
CA ILE A 264 -9.20 -13.99 -0.89
C ILE A 264 -8.31 -15.22 -1.10
N VAL A 265 -8.44 -16.26 -0.29
CA VAL A 265 -7.67 -17.51 -0.46
C VAL A 265 -7.96 -18.15 -1.81
N ASP A 266 -9.22 -18.22 -2.23
CA ASP A 266 -9.60 -18.78 -3.55
C ASP A 266 -9.03 -17.95 -4.70
N TYR A 267 -9.09 -16.62 -4.63
CA TYR A 267 -8.48 -15.73 -5.61
C TYR A 267 -6.96 -15.98 -5.72
N LEU A 268 -6.26 -16.03 -4.58
CA LEU A 268 -4.82 -16.21 -4.53
C LEU A 268 -4.37 -17.59 -5.06
N LYS A 269 -5.18 -18.64 -4.83
CA LYS A 269 -4.93 -19.97 -5.40
C LYS A 269 -5.09 -20.01 -6.93
N GLY A 270 -5.95 -19.17 -7.47
CA GLY A 270 -6.20 -19.06 -8.91
C GLY A 270 -5.18 -18.23 -9.68
N LEU A 271 -4.25 -17.55 -8.99
CA LEU A 271 -3.22 -16.74 -9.66
C LEU A 271 -2.22 -17.61 -10.42
N PRO A 272 -1.88 -17.28 -11.67
CA PRO A 272 -0.81 -17.94 -12.42
C PRO A 272 0.55 -17.87 -11.69
N GLU A 273 1.36 -18.91 -11.86
CA GLU A 273 2.75 -18.87 -11.40
C GLU A 273 3.50 -17.74 -12.13
N GLY A 274 4.10 -16.84 -11.35
CA GLY A 274 4.85 -15.67 -11.87
C GLY A 274 4.12 -14.34 -11.78
N GLU A 275 2.79 -14.29 -11.76
CA GLU A 275 2.03 -13.04 -11.59
C GLU A 275 1.96 -12.58 -10.12
N SER A 276 2.24 -13.48 -9.18
CA SER A 276 2.15 -13.18 -7.76
C SER A 276 3.26 -12.28 -7.21
N LYS A 277 4.40 -12.17 -7.89
CA LYS A 277 5.59 -11.49 -7.37
C LYS A 277 5.38 -10.00 -7.09
N ASP A 278 4.74 -9.29 -8.00
CA ASP A 278 4.48 -7.85 -7.94
C ASP A 278 3.02 -7.56 -7.55
N LEU A 279 2.29 -8.56 -7.04
CA LEU A 279 0.89 -8.41 -6.66
C LEU A 279 0.74 -7.29 -5.63
N PHE A 280 -0.04 -6.27 -5.96
CA PHE A 280 -0.55 -5.26 -5.03
C PHE A 280 -1.92 -4.80 -5.51
N ILE A 281 -2.98 -5.26 -4.87
CA ILE A 281 -4.36 -4.99 -5.23
C ILE A 281 -5.15 -4.37 -4.07
N GLY A 282 -6.08 -3.48 -4.41
CA GLY A 282 -6.97 -2.83 -3.47
C GLY A 282 -7.98 -1.91 -4.14
N ASP A 283 -8.62 -1.04 -3.38
CA ASP A 283 -9.45 0.05 -3.93
C ASP A 283 -8.55 1.26 -4.26
N VAL A 284 -8.04 1.29 -5.48
CA VAL A 284 -7.03 2.27 -5.89
C VAL A 284 -7.62 3.64 -6.12
N ILE A 285 -7.02 4.63 -5.49
CA ILE A 285 -7.31 6.07 -5.60
C ILE A 285 -6.26 6.69 -6.52
N MET A 286 -6.72 7.37 -7.56
CA MET A 286 -5.87 8.04 -8.55
C MET A 286 -6.17 9.54 -8.58
N ASN A 287 -5.18 10.32 -9.02
CA ASN A 287 -5.31 11.77 -9.19
C ASN A 287 -5.70 12.53 -7.91
N ALA A 288 -5.41 11.98 -6.75
CA ALA A 288 -5.65 12.63 -5.46
C ALA A 288 -4.50 13.60 -5.11
N GLY A 289 -4.81 14.56 -4.26
CA GLY A 289 -3.86 15.51 -3.71
C GLY A 289 -4.13 15.80 -2.23
N PRO A 290 -3.27 16.58 -1.58
CA PRO A 290 -3.40 16.90 -0.16
C PRO A 290 -4.63 17.77 0.13
N HIS A 291 -5.34 17.41 1.20
CA HIS A 291 -6.39 18.25 1.77
C HIS A 291 -5.76 19.44 2.50
N ARG A 292 -6.26 20.64 2.22
CA ARG A 292 -5.74 21.91 2.77
C ARG A 292 -6.60 22.50 3.90
N ASP A 293 -7.75 21.90 4.18
CA ASP A 293 -8.59 22.30 5.32
C ASP A 293 -8.04 21.69 6.63
N LYS A 294 -7.62 22.55 7.56
CA LYS A 294 -7.08 22.17 8.89
C LYS A 294 -8.06 21.37 9.76
N LYS A 295 -9.35 21.39 9.45
CA LYS A 295 -10.39 20.64 10.18
C LYS A 295 -10.43 19.16 9.79
N LEU A 296 -9.86 18.79 8.64
CA LEU A 296 -9.85 17.42 8.16
C LEU A 296 -8.68 16.64 8.76
N LYS A 297 -8.92 15.38 9.14
CA LYS A 297 -7.86 14.49 9.64
C LYS A 297 -6.74 14.24 8.62
N TYR A 298 -7.04 14.39 7.33
CA TYR A 298 -6.09 14.24 6.22
C TYR A 298 -5.42 15.57 5.81
N PHE A 299 -5.48 16.59 6.66
CA PHE A 299 -4.86 17.87 6.39
C PHE A 299 -3.35 17.76 6.20
N ILE A 300 -2.84 18.28 5.10
CA ILE A 300 -1.40 18.43 4.83
C ILE A 300 -1.14 19.88 4.44
N PRO A 301 -0.29 20.63 5.17
CA PRO A 301 0.01 22.03 4.86
C PRO A 301 0.87 22.17 3.59
N GLU A 302 0.72 23.29 2.88
CA GLU A 302 1.55 23.59 1.72
C GLU A 302 3.02 23.71 2.06
N SER A 303 3.34 24.26 3.22
CA SER A 303 4.71 24.38 3.74
C SER A 303 5.43 23.03 3.87
N VAL A 304 4.66 21.93 4.03
CA VAL A 304 5.22 20.58 4.17
C VAL A 304 5.29 19.87 2.83
N PHE A 305 4.20 19.81 2.07
CA PHE A 305 4.16 19.04 0.82
C PHE A 305 3.34 19.74 -0.27
N VAL A 306 3.88 19.75 -1.48
CA VAL A 306 3.20 20.19 -2.71
C VAL A 306 3.33 19.12 -3.79
N GLY A 307 2.27 18.95 -4.53
CA GLY A 307 2.15 18.00 -5.64
C GLY A 307 0.98 17.04 -5.47
N ASN A 308 0.74 16.26 -6.51
CA ASN A 308 -0.26 15.19 -6.48
C ASN A 308 0.34 13.94 -5.84
N TYR A 309 -0.51 13.18 -5.19
CA TYR A 309 -0.15 11.85 -4.69
C TYR A 309 0.03 10.87 -5.86
N PRO A 310 0.98 9.92 -5.76
CA PRO A 310 0.97 8.78 -6.67
C PRO A 310 -0.31 7.96 -6.48
N PRO A 311 -0.65 7.06 -7.42
CA PRO A 311 -1.71 6.08 -7.17
C PRO A 311 -1.43 5.28 -5.89
N TYR A 312 -2.45 5.09 -5.06
CA TYR A 312 -2.37 4.32 -3.81
C TYR A 312 -3.66 3.56 -3.56
N ALA A 313 -3.60 2.44 -2.84
CA ALA A 313 -4.79 1.75 -2.38
C ALA A 313 -5.28 2.38 -1.07
N GLY A 314 -6.59 2.56 -0.94
CA GLY A 314 -7.20 3.17 0.24
C GLY A 314 -6.91 2.39 1.52
N GLY A 315 -6.73 3.12 2.62
CA GLY A 315 -6.24 2.62 3.90
C GLY A 315 -7.11 1.58 4.62
N GLY A 316 -8.37 1.38 4.19
CA GLY A 316 -9.22 0.32 4.75
C GLY A 316 -8.63 -1.07 4.58
N GLY A 317 -7.85 -1.29 3.52
CA GLY A 317 -7.06 -2.51 3.35
C GLY A 317 -6.68 -2.82 1.90
N TYR A 318 -5.59 -3.58 1.77
CA TYR A 318 -5.04 -4.03 0.50
C TYR A 318 -4.28 -5.35 0.64
N LEU A 319 -4.13 -6.06 -0.47
CA LEU A 319 -3.50 -7.37 -0.55
C LEU A 319 -2.25 -7.31 -1.42
N TYR A 320 -1.15 -7.88 -0.95
CA TYR A 320 0.12 -7.90 -1.68
C TYR A 320 0.94 -9.17 -1.41
N SER A 321 1.94 -9.41 -2.25
CA SER A 321 2.81 -10.57 -2.08
C SER A 321 3.82 -10.40 -0.95
N GLY A 322 4.22 -11.50 -0.31
CA GLY A 322 5.28 -11.49 0.70
C GLY A 322 6.63 -11.03 0.13
N GLU A 323 6.92 -11.36 -1.13
CA GLU A 323 8.14 -10.88 -1.81
C GLU A 323 8.12 -9.35 -1.97
N LEU A 324 6.95 -8.78 -2.31
CA LEU A 324 6.79 -7.33 -2.38
C LEU A 324 6.91 -6.68 -0.99
N ALA A 325 6.45 -7.34 0.09
CA ALA A 325 6.65 -6.84 1.46
C ALA A 325 8.13 -6.59 1.78
N ILE A 326 9.01 -7.53 1.41
CA ILE A 326 10.48 -7.39 1.61
C ILE A 326 11.02 -6.21 0.78
N ARG A 327 10.56 -6.05 -0.46
CA ARG A 327 10.97 -4.94 -1.32
C ARG A 327 10.45 -3.60 -0.79
N LEU A 328 9.22 -3.56 -0.26
CA LEU A 328 8.64 -2.39 0.40
C LEU A 328 9.46 -2.01 1.64
N HIS A 329 9.89 -2.98 2.47
CA HIS A 329 10.79 -2.70 3.58
C HIS A 329 12.07 -2.01 3.10
N ASN A 330 12.75 -2.56 2.10
CA ASN A 330 14.01 -2.01 1.58
C ASN A 330 13.83 -0.61 1.01
N VAL A 331 12.78 -0.39 0.19
CA VAL A 331 12.55 0.92 -0.44
C VAL A 331 12.04 1.96 0.55
N SER A 332 11.34 1.55 1.62
CA SER A 332 10.83 2.45 2.64
C SER A 332 11.94 3.29 3.28
N GLN A 333 13.16 2.76 3.36
CA GLN A 333 14.33 3.49 3.85
C GLN A 333 14.75 4.66 2.95
N GLN A 334 14.30 4.66 1.70
CA GLN A 334 14.61 5.67 0.68
C GLN A 334 13.45 6.65 0.44
N VAL A 335 12.37 6.54 1.20
CA VAL A 335 11.21 7.42 1.13
C VAL A 335 11.01 8.09 2.47
N VAL A 336 10.98 9.42 2.51
CA VAL A 336 10.71 10.20 3.71
C VAL A 336 9.34 9.82 4.28
N LEU A 337 9.22 9.64 5.60
CA LEU A 337 7.92 9.31 6.21
C LEU A 337 6.89 10.39 5.86
N PHE A 338 5.69 9.96 5.55
CA PHE A 338 4.57 10.82 5.19
C PHE A 338 3.40 10.55 6.15
N PRO A 339 2.66 11.55 6.62
CA PRO A 339 1.69 11.36 7.71
C PRO A 339 0.40 10.63 7.32
N ILE A 340 0.29 10.12 6.10
CA ILE A 340 -0.82 9.31 5.61
C ILE A 340 -0.24 8.00 5.07
N ASP A 341 -0.48 6.89 5.76
CA ASP A 341 0.18 5.60 5.55
C ASP A 341 -0.12 4.96 4.19
N ASP A 342 -1.33 5.05 3.68
CA ASP A 342 -1.71 4.54 2.37
C ASP A 342 -1.04 5.34 1.23
N VAL A 343 -0.98 6.66 1.36
CA VAL A 343 -0.23 7.52 0.44
C VAL A 343 1.27 7.21 0.48
N TYR A 344 1.82 7.03 1.69
CA TYR A 344 3.23 6.64 1.87
C TYR A 344 3.54 5.30 1.18
N THR A 345 2.67 4.31 1.32
CA THR A 345 2.80 3.03 0.61
C THR A 345 2.77 3.23 -0.91
N GLY A 346 1.89 4.10 -1.42
CA GLY A 346 1.87 4.51 -2.83
C GLY A 346 3.18 5.19 -3.29
N MET A 347 3.80 6.01 -2.42
CA MET A 347 5.12 6.60 -2.68
C MET A 347 6.23 5.55 -2.76
N CYS A 348 6.18 4.53 -1.90
CA CYS A 348 7.10 3.39 -1.92
C CYS A 348 6.93 2.57 -3.21
N LEU A 349 5.70 2.25 -3.60
CA LEU A 349 5.40 1.56 -4.86
C LEU A 349 5.93 2.34 -6.07
N LYS A 350 5.66 3.65 -6.12
CA LYS A 350 6.18 4.52 -7.18
C LYS A 350 7.71 4.47 -7.26
N LYS A 351 8.39 4.44 -6.12
CA LYS A 351 9.86 4.33 -6.05
C LYS A 351 10.36 2.99 -6.59
N LEU A 352 9.58 1.91 -6.41
CA LEU A 352 9.83 0.59 -7.00
C LEU A 352 9.48 0.51 -8.50
N GLY A 353 8.87 1.55 -9.08
CA GLY A 353 8.36 1.54 -10.45
C GLY A 353 7.06 0.77 -10.61
N LEU A 354 6.34 0.51 -9.50
CA LEU A 354 5.08 -0.23 -9.49
C LEU A 354 3.88 0.71 -9.35
N VAL A 355 2.75 0.25 -9.87
CA VAL A 355 1.44 0.90 -9.71
C VAL A 355 0.50 -0.11 -9.08
N PRO A 356 -0.23 0.25 -8.00
CA PRO A 356 -1.21 -0.67 -7.43
C PRO A 356 -2.34 -0.95 -8.42
N GLU A 357 -2.85 -2.18 -8.41
CA GLU A 357 -3.95 -2.60 -9.28
C GLU A 357 -5.29 -2.45 -8.57
N LYS A 358 -6.26 -1.83 -9.26
CA LYS A 358 -7.61 -1.68 -8.75
C LYS A 358 -8.37 -3.00 -8.85
N HIS A 359 -8.89 -3.49 -7.72
CA HIS A 359 -9.72 -4.67 -7.68
C HIS A 359 -11.11 -4.35 -7.12
N ASN A 360 -12.17 -4.67 -7.89
CA ASN A 360 -13.55 -4.31 -7.55
C ASN A 360 -14.10 -4.99 -6.28
N GLY A 361 -13.44 -6.02 -5.79
CA GLY A 361 -13.75 -6.69 -4.52
C GLY A 361 -13.38 -5.89 -3.28
N PHE A 362 -12.61 -4.80 -3.40
CA PHE A 362 -12.24 -3.91 -2.30
C PHE A 362 -13.12 -2.67 -2.29
N LYS A 363 -13.68 -2.32 -1.13
CA LYS A 363 -14.59 -1.18 -0.92
C LYS A 363 -14.12 -0.36 0.28
N THR A 364 -13.15 0.54 0.04
CA THR A 364 -12.60 1.44 1.06
C THR A 364 -13.59 2.49 1.55
N PHE A 365 -14.52 2.92 0.70
CA PHE A 365 -15.52 3.96 1.01
C PHE A 365 -16.91 3.39 1.33
N ASP A 366 -16.97 2.10 1.73
CA ASP A 366 -18.20 1.36 1.98
C ASP A 366 -19.01 1.05 0.69
N ILE A 367 -20.09 0.32 0.88
CA ILE A 367 -21.11 0.02 -0.13
C ILE A 367 -22.35 0.90 0.14
N GLU A 368 -23.25 1.00 -0.84
CA GLU A 368 -24.49 1.73 -0.66
C GLU A 368 -25.26 1.23 0.57
N LYS A 369 -25.78 2.16 1.40
CA LYS A 369 -26.47 1.86 2.66
C LYS A 369 -27.56 0.80 2.54
N LYS A 370 -28.31 0.77 1.41
CA LYS A 370 -29.36 -0.22 1.16
C LYS A 370 -28.87 -1.67 1.05
N TYR A 371 -27.57 -1.86 0.82
CA TYR A 371 -26.94 -3.18 0.67
C TYR A 371 -26.13 -3.60 1.89
N LYS A 372 -25.97 -2.69 2.87
CA LYS A 372 -25.06 -2.89 3.99
C LYS A 372 -25.38 -4.16 4.80
N ASP A 373 -26.67 -4.43 4.99
CA ASP A 373 -27.17 -5.57 5.76
C ASP A 373 -27.42 -6.82 4.89
N ASN A 374 -27.09 -6.77 3.58
CA ASN A 374 -27.27 -7.90 2.69
C ASN A 374 -26.01 -8.79 2.68
N PRO A 375 -26.05 -9.99 3.28
CA PRO A 375 -24.89 -10.87 3.36
C PRO A 375 -24.42 -11.38 2.00
N CYS A 376 -25.35 -11.49 1.03
CA CYS A 376 -25.02 -11.96 -0.32
C CYS A 376 -24.08 -11.02 -1.09
N ILE A 377 -24.14 -9.73 -0.79
CA ILE A 377 -23.21 -8.77 -1.37
C ILE A 377 -21.80 -8.98 -0.81
N HIS A 378 -21.68 -9.25 0.49
CA HIS A 378 -20.40 -9.52 1.14
C HIS A 378 -19.74 -10.80 0.64
N ARG A 379 -20.49 -11.80 0.17
CA ARG A 379 -19.92 -12.98 -0.49
C ARG A 379 -19.12 -12.65 -1.75
N ASN A 380 -19.53 -11.62 -2.48
CA ASN A 380 -18.89 -11.21 -3.73
C ASN A 380 -17.76 -10.19 -3.55
N LEU A 381 -17.55 -9.68 -2.34
CA LEU A 381 -16.52 -8.72 -2.01
C LEU A 381 -15.36 -9.41 -1.27
N MET A 382 -14.19 -8.81 -1.31
CA MET A 382 -12.99 -9.25 -0.59
C MET A 382 -12.82 -8.47 0.71
N LEU A 383 -13.09 -7.15 0.67
CA LEU A 383 -12.94 -6.26 1.80
C LEU A 383 -13.94 -5.11 1.71
N VAL A 384 -14.59 -4.80 2.83
CA VAL A 384 -15.53 -3.68 2.95
C VAL A 384 -15.26 -2.88 4.22
N HIS A 385 -15.03 -1.60 4.09
CA HIS A 385 -14.92 -0.64 5.18
C HIS A 385 -16.22 0.21 5.24
N SER A 386 -16.83 0.55 6.38
CA SER A 386 -16.45 0.13 7.71
C SER A 386 -17.53 -0.79 8.31
N ARG A 387 -17.10 -1.68 9.22
CA ARG A 387 -18.00 -2.62 9.91
C ARG A 387 -17.72 -2.63 11.41
N THR A 388 -18.80 -2.62 12.18
CA THR A 388 -18.74 -2.79 13.63
C THR A 388 -18.50 -4.27 13.99
N PRO A 389 -18.03 -4.57 15.23
CA PRO A 389 -17.93 -5.94 15.71
C PRO A 389 -19.22 -6.76 15.54
N GLN A 390 -20.35 -6.16 15.86
CA GLN A 390 -21.66 -6.82 15.73
C GLN A 390 -22.00 -7.14 14.26
N GLU A 391 -21.74 -6.21 13.34
CA GLU A 391 -21.94 -6.45 11.90
C GLU A 391 -21.05 -7.57 11.40
N MET A 392 -19.77 -7.64 11.83
CA MET A 392 -18.84 -8.72 11.46
C MET A 392 -19.36 -10.08 11.90
N LEU A 393 -19.79 -10.20 13.17
CA LEU A 393 -20.36 -11.42 13.73
C LEU A 393 -21.66 -11.84 13.04
N THR A 394 -22.46 -10.88 12.60
CA THR A 394 -23.73 -11.14 11.89
C THR A 394 -23.49 -11.59 10.45
N ILE A 395 -22.52 -11.00 9.74
CA ILE A 395 -22.25 -11.30 8.33
C ILE A 395 -21.52 -12.64 8.17
N TRP A 396 -20.56 -12.95 9.05
CA TRP A 396 -19.64 -14.08 8.88
C TRP A 396 -20.32 -15.45 8.72
N PRO A 397 -21.36 -15.82 9.50
CA PRO A 397 -22.03 -17.11 9.32
C PRO A 397 -22.57 -17.32 7.90
N PHE A 398 -23.04 -16.26 7.24
CA PHE A 398 -23.52 -16.32 5.86
C PHE A 398 -22.41 -16.52 4.84
N ILE A 399 -21.16 -16.14 5.17
CA ILE A 399 -19.99 -16.35 4.31
C ILE A 399 -19.55 -17.82 4.34
N VAL A 400 -19.55 -18.43 5.53
CA VAL A 400 -19.02 -19.80 5.73
C VAL A 400 -20.06 -20.89 5.44
N GLN A 401 -21.37 -20.57 5.38
CA GLN A 401 -22.43 -21.52 5.06
C GLN A 401 -22.74 -21.46 3.56
N PRO A 402 -22.39 -22.52 2.77
CA PRO A 402 -22.62 -22.53 1.32
C PRO A 402 -24.10 -22.64 0.93
N GLU A 403 -24.97 -23.11 1.83
CA GLU A 403 -26.38 -23.42 1.55
C GLU A 403 -27.30 -22.18 1.57
N LEU A 404 -26.82 -21.02 1.94
CA LEU A 404 -27.62 -19.80 1.91
C LEU A 404 -27.79 -19.32 0.47
N ASP A 405 -28.96 -19.53 -0.06
CA ASP A 405 -29.35 -19.12 -1.41
C ASP A 405 -29.31 -17.58 -1.51
N CYS A 406 -28.38 -17.08 -2.29
CA CYS A 406 -28.29 -15.67 -2.68
C CYS A 406 -29.00 -15.48 -4.01
N GLN A 407 -30.33 -15.60 -4.01
CA GLN A 407 -31.17 -15.29 -5.16
C GLN A 407 -31.25 -13.77 -5.42
#